data_ce797384f127e9fe72c806cfb13e9c48
#
_entry.id   ce797384f127e9fe72c806cfb13e9c48
#
_cell.length_a   1.000
_cell.length_b   1.000
_cell.length_c   1.000
_cell.angle_alpha   90.00
_cell.angle_beta   90.00
_cell.angle_gamma   90.00
#
_symmetry.space_group_name_H-M   'P 1'
#
loop_
_entity.id
_entity.type
_entity.pdbx_description
1 polymer ?
#
loop_
_entity_poly.entity_id
_entity_poly.type
_entity_poly.pdbx_seq_one_letter_code
_entity_poly.pdbx_strand_id
1 'polypeptide(L)'
;MARGVAIPEVREQLFAAADRVLGRDGPAGLTTRAVTAEARVANGVLHRHFRDLDAFLTSFVASRLGAIAGGAAALPGRAGHGTVTGNLTDATVAVFGTSAQALMSLVAARPELGPALEHATGREAGLGDIERHFAAYLDAEKTLGRIGPGADTLTLAYTLLGAVHHLVITHRGDAFGLRQQVDKIVAALSAGMDAGAAPATGAPGGSP
;
A
#
# COMPACT_ATOMS: atom_id res chain seq x y z
N MET A 1 -38.44 13.29 -10.32
CA MET A 1 -37.48 14.23 -9.75
C MET A 1 -36.24 13.44 -9.40
N ALA A 2 -35.15 13.61 -10.16
CA ALA A 2 -33.88 12.94 -9.89
C ALA A 2 -33.30 13.55 -8.61
N ARG A 3 -33.13 12.74 -7.55
CA ARG A 3 -32.36 13.11 -6.36
C ARG A 3 -30.96 13.44 -6.82
N GLY A 4 -30.48 14.66 -6.54
CA GLY A 4 -29.11 15.04 -6.77
C GLY A 4 -28.17 14.07 -6.03
N VAL A 5 -27.27 13.45 -6.77
CA VAL A 5 -26.25 12.56 -6.21
C VAL A 5 -25.40 13.39 -5.22
N ALA A 6 -25.17 12.87 -4.03
CA ALA A 6 -24.43 13.58 -3.00
C ALA A 6 -22.98 13.88 -3.48
N ILE A 7 -22.46 15.06 -3.11
CA ILE A 7 -21.13 15.53 -3.54
C ILE A 7 -20.01 14.49 -3.31
N PRO A 8 -19.97 13.74 -2.16
CA PRO A 8 -18.98 12.68 -1.97
C PRO A 8 -19.08 11.54 -2.98
N GLU A 9 -20.29 11.17 -3.41
CA GLU A 9 -20.52 10.09 -4.39
C GLU A 9 -19.98 10.46 -5.77
N VAL A 10 -20.16 11.72 -6.21
CA VAL A 10 -19.65 12.19 -7.50
C VAL A 10 -18.12 12.23 -7.52
N ARG A 11 -17.48 12.66 -6.42
CA ARG A 11 -16.01 12.68 -6.33
C ARG A 11 -15.46 11.27 -6.42
N GLU A 12 -16.02 10.32 -5.67
CA GLU A 12 -15.58 8.93 -5.72
C GLU A 12 -15.87 8.26 -7.07
N GLN A 13 -16.99 8.60 -7.71
CA GLN A 13 -17.30 8.15 -9.07
C GLN A 13 -16.23 8.63 -10.07
N LEU A 14 -15.78 9.88 -9.98
CA LEU A 14 -14.69 10.41 -10.79
C LEU A 14 -13.35 9.74 -10.45
N PHE A 15 -13.06 9.48 -9.20
CA PHE A 15 -11.84 8.78 -8.78
C PHE A 15 -11.82 7.32 -9.27
N ALA A 16 -12.93 6.60 -9.13
CA ALA A 16 -13.05 5.25 -9.68
C ALA A 16 -12.92 5.21 -11.21
N ALA A 17 -13.39 6.24 -11.91
CA ALA A 17 -13.17 6.39 -13.35
C ALA A 17 -11.69 6.66 -13.66
N ALA A 18 -11.01 7.51 -12.88
CA ALA A 18 -9.58 7.76 -13.04
C ALA A 18 -8.74 6.50 -12.83
N ASP A 19 -9.07 5.66 -11.84
CA ASP A 19 -8.42 4.35 -11.65
C ASP A 19 -8.49 3.48 -12.91
N ARG A 20 -9.67 3.39 -13.52
CA ARG A 20 -9.87 2.59 -14.75
C ARG A 20 -9.12 3.16 -15.94
N VAL A 21 -9.18 4.48 -16.13
CA VAL A 21 -8.43 5.16 -17.21
C VAL A 21 -6.93 5.00 -17.01
N LEU A 22 -6.44 5.22 -15.79
CA LEU A 22 -5.02 5.06 -15.45
C LEU A 22 -4.53 3.63 -15.68
N GLY A 23 -5.32 2.64 -15.27
CA GLY A 23 -4.96 1.23 -15.46
C GLY A 23 -4.97 0.78 -16.91
N ARG A 24 -5.84 1.33 -17.75
CA ARG A 24 -5.98 0.98 -19.17
C ARG A 24 -5.04 1.77 -20.08
N ASP A 25 -5.00 3.09 -19.89
CA ASP A 25 -4.39 4.04 -20.84
C ASP A 25 -3.11 4.70 -20.30
N GLY A 26 -2.75 4.38 -19.04
CA GLY A 26 -1.60 4.96 -18.35
C GLY A 26 -1.78 6.46 -18.01
N PRO A 27 -0.71 7.10 -17.49
CA PRO A 27 -0.75 8.50 -17.06
C PRO A 27 -1.14 9.49 -18.15
N ALA A 28 -0.71 9.25 -19.40
CA ALA A 28 -1.01 10.12 -20.54
C ALA A 28 -2.50 10.11 -20.92
N GLY A 29 -3.22 9.01 -20.61
CA GLY A 29 -4.65 8.89 -20.83
C GLY A 29 -5.52 9.70 -19.87
N LEU A 30 -4.98 10.15 -18.75
CA LEU A 30 -5.73 10.91 -17.74
C LEU A 30 -5.98 12.36 -18.19
N THR A 31 -7.08 12.54 -18.90
CA THR A 31 -7.59 13.84 -19.32
C THR A 31 -8.99 14.08 -18.75
N THR A 32 -9.41 15.33 -18.62
CA THR A 32 -10.78 15.68 -18.18
C THR A 32 -11.83 14.92 -19.00
N ARG A 33 -11.66 14.88 -20.31
CA ARG A 33 -12.59 14.22 -21.24
C ARG A 33 -12.63 12.70 -21.00
N ALA A 34 -11.48 12.05 -20.86
CA ALA A 34 -11.40 10.60 -20.64
C ALA A 34 -12.04 10.21 -19.31
N VAL A 35 -11.71 10.94 -18.22
CA VAL A 35 -12.25 10.67 -16.89
C VAL A 35 -13.76 10.89 -16.84
N THR A 36 -14.28 11.99 -17.41
CA THR A 36 -15.72 12.27 -17.37
C THR A 36 -16.52 11.34 -18.28
N ALA A 37 -15.97 10.95 -19.43
CA ALA A 37 -16.57 9.93 -20.29
C ALA A 37 -16.63 8.56 -19.60
N GLU A 38 -15.54 8.13 -18.95
CA GLU A 38 -15.48 6.89 -18.21
C GLU A 38 -16.43 6.91 -17.00
N ALA A 39 -16.55 8.06 -16.32
CA ALA A 39 -17.51 8.26 -15.24
C ALA A 39 -18.96 8.41 -15.70
N ARG A 40 -19.20 8.51 -17.03
CA ARG A 40 -20.53 8.76 -17.63
C ARG A 40 -21.20 10.04 -17.11
N VAL A 41 -20.42 11.10 -16.98
CA VAL A 41 -20.88 12.43 -16.57
C VAL A 41 -20.50 13.49 -17.60
N ALA A 42 -21.18 14.63 -17.58
CA ALA A 42 -20.82 15.74 -18.46
C ALA A 42 -19.45 16.35 -18.08
N ASN A 43 -18.68 16.83 -19.08
CA ASN A 43 -17.34 17.42 -18.84
C ASN A 43 -17.32 18.51 -17.77
N GLY A 44 -18.35 19.34 -17.69
CA GLY A 44 -18.46 20.40 -16.67
C GLY A 44 -18.58 19.90 -15.24
N VAL A 45 -18.84 18.60 -15.03
CA VAL A 45 -18.95 18.04 -13.67
C VAL A 45 -17.61 18.06 -12.96
N LEU A 46 -16.52 17.70 -13.64
CA LEU A 46 -15.17 17.73 -13.03
C LEU A 46 -14.82 19.16 -12.58
N HIS A 47 -15.04 20.16 -13.43
CA HIS A 47 -14.75 21.57 -13.13
C HIS A 47 -15.66 22.17 -12.04
N ARG A 48 -16.81 21.54 -11.75
CA ARG A 48 -17.67 21.94 -10.61
C ARG A 48 -17.08 21.52 -9.28
N HIS A 49 -16.29 20.42 -9.26
CA HIS A 49 -15.74 19.86 -8.03
C HIS A 49 -14.25 20.13 -7.82
N PHE A 50 -13.54 20.43 -8.91
CA PHE A 50 -12.10 20.67 -8.90
C PHE A 50 -11.81 21.88 -9.83
N ARG A 51 -10.89 22.75 -9.37
CA ARG A 51 -10.50 23.96 -10.11
C ARG A 51 -10.01 23.64 -11.54
N ASP A 52 -9.18 22.61 -11.66
CA ASP A 52 -8.54 22.14 -12.87
C ASP A 52 -8.22 20.64 -12.78
N LEU A 53 -7.63 20.09 -13.84
CA LEU A 53 -7.24 18.68 -13.89
C LEU A 53 -6.16 18.36 -12.84
N ASP A 54 -5.21 19.24 -12.59
CA ASP A 54 -4.12 19.00 -11.65
C ASP A 54 -4.63 18.95 -10.20
N ALA A 55 -5.57 19.83 -9.84
CA ALA A 55 -6.27 19.76 -8.56
C ALA A 55 -7.07 18.47 -8.39
N PHE A 56 -7.70 17.98 -9.49
CA PHE A 56 -8.36 16.68 -9.49
C PHE A 56 -7.36 15.54 -9.29
N LEU A 57 -6.26 15.50 -10.06
CA LEU A 57 -5.25 14.46 -9.99
C LEU A 57 -4.57 14.44 -8.61
N THR A 58 -4.25 15.59 -8.05
CA THR A 58 -3.72 15.71 -6.68
C THR A 58 -4.68 15.08 -5.66
N SER A 59 -5.96 15.44 -5.72
CA SER A 59 -6.98 14.90 -4.80
C SER A 59 -7.19 13.40 -5.01
N PHE A 60 -7.15 12.92 -6.25
CA PHE A 60 -7.26 11.50 -6.60
C PHE A 60 -6.08 10.70 -6.01
N VAL A 61 -4.85 11.12 -6.28
CA VAL A 61 -3.64 10.45 -5.77
C VAL A 61 -3.63 10.47 -4.24
N ALA A 62 -3.90 11.61 -3.61
CA ALA A 62 -3.96 11.72 -2.15
C ALA A 62 -5.00 10.77 -1.54
N SER A 63 -6.18 10.66 -2.15
CA SER A 63 -7.23 9.73 -1.71
C SER A 63 -6.78 8.26 -1.79
N ARG A 64 -6.11 7.87 -2.87
CA ARG A 64 -5.63 6.49 -3.06
C ARG A 64 -4.44 6.15 -2.15
N LEU A 65 -3.51 7.10 -1.95
CA LEU A 65 -2.43 6.94 -0.97
C LEU A 65 -2.98 6.83 0.45
N GLY A 66 -3.99 7.63 0.80
CA GLY A 66 -4.69 7.52 2.09
C GLY A 66 -5.35 6.16 2.30
N ALA A 67 -5.96 5.58 1.26
CA ALA A 67 -6.53 4.24 1.34
C ALA A 67 -5.47 3.15 1.55
N ILE A 68 -4.31 3.26 0.87
CA ILE A 68 -3.16 2.35 1.04
C ILE A 68 -2.62 2.46 2.47
N ALA A 69 -2.41 3.67 2.97
CA ALA A 69 -1.93 3.91 4.33
C ALA A 69 -2.93 3.39 5.38
N GLY A 70 -4.24 3.61 5.16
CA GLY A 70 -5.29 3.08 6.02
C GLY A 70 -5.31 1.55 6.06
N GLY A 71 -5.07 0.89 4.92
CA GLY A 71 -4.91 -0.56 4.85
C GLY A 71 -3.72 -1.08 5.66
N ALA A 72 -2.58 -0.39 5.58
CA ALA A 72 -1.41 -0.70 6.39
C ALA A 72 -1.66 -0.44 7.89
N ALA A 73 -2.35 0.64 8.24
CA ALA A 73 -2.72 0.97 9.62
C ALA A 73 -3.64 -0.06 10.27
N ALA A 74 -4.43 -0.79 9.48
CA ALA A 74 -5.28 -1.87 9.96
C ALA A 74 -4.53 -3.19 10.22
N LEU A 75 -3.29 -3.33 9.74
CA LEU A 75 -2.51 -4.57 9.82
C LEU A 75 -2.27 -5.02 11.29
N PRO A 76 -1.90 -4.16 12.25
CA PRO A 76 -1.73 -4.58 13.64
C PRO A 76 -2.96 -5.25 14.25
N GLY A 77 -4.16 -4.85 13.85
CA GLY A 77 -5.42 -5.48 14.28
C GLY A 77 -5.62 -6.91 13.78
N ARG A 78 -4.79 -7.40 12.85
CA ARG A 78 -4.80 -8.79 12.36
C ARG A 78 -3.91 -9.73 13.20
N ALA A 79 -3.18 -9.20 14.19
CA ALA A 79 -2.32 -10.00 15.04
C ALA A 79 -3.12 -11.11 15.75
N GLY A 80 -2.55 -12.30 15.79
CA GLY A 80 -3.20 -13.49 16.34
C GLY A 80 -4.16 -14.20 15.37
N HIS A 81 -4.49 -13.59 14.22
CA HIS A 81 -5.39 -14.17 13.22
C HIS A 81 -4.63 -14.62 11.96
N GLY A 82 -5.07 -15.72 11.34
CA GLY A 82 -4.42 -16.28 10.15
C GLY A 82 -2.96 -16.67 10.39
N THR A 83 -2.12 -16.58 9.38
CA THR A 83 -0.67 -16.79 9.48
C THR A 83 0.08 -15.46 9.41
N VAL A 84 1.20 -15.34 10.13
CA VAL A 84 2.05 -14.16 10.10
C VAL A 84 2.50 -13.87 8.67
N THR A 85 2.99 -14.89 7.98
CA THR A 85 3.45 -14.79 6.59
C THR A 85 2.33 -14.38 5.63
N GLY A 86 1.14 -14.99 5.74
CA GLY A 86 -0.02 -14.66 4.91
C GLY A 86 -0.48 -13.21 5.12
N ASN A 87 -0.54 -12.75 6.37
CA ASN A 87 -0.90 -11.36 6.68
C ASN A 87 0.10 -10.36 6.12
N LEU A 88 1.40 -10.65 6.22
CA LEU A 88 2.47 -9.82 5.65
C LEU A 88 2.38 -9.79 4.11
N THR A 89 2.20 -10.96 3.47
CA THR A 89 2.04 -11.02 2.01
C THR A 89 0.84 -10.20 1.56
N ASP A 90 -0.34 -10.38 2.17
CA ASP A 90 -1.56 -9.66 1.78
C ASP A 90 -1.39 -8.15 1.94
N ALA A 91 -0.85 -7.70 3.08
CA ALA A 91 -0.61 -6.28 3.33
C ALA A 91 0.42 -5.69 2.35
N THR A 92 1.50 -6.41 2.08
CA THR A 92 2.54 -5.96 1.13
C THR A 92 2.01 -5.87 -0.30
N VAL A 93 1.21 -6.85 -0.73
CA VAL A 93 0.56 -6.82 -2.04
C VAL A 93 -0.45 -5.67 -2.14
N ALA A 94 -1.15 -5.34 -1.06
CA ALA A 94 -2.05 -4.18 -1.03
C ALA A 94 -1.28 -2.85 -1.16
N VAL A 95 -0.10 -2.74 -0.53
CA VAL A 95 0.76 -1.55 -0.61
C VAL A 95 1.40 -1.36 -2.00
N PHE A 96 1.87 -2.44 -2.63
CA PHE A 96 2.66 -2.38 -3.87
C PHE A 96 1.93 -2.94 -5.10
N GLY A 97 0.66 -3.27 -5.01
CA GLY A 97 -0.12 -3.86 -6.09
C GLY A 97 -0.30 -2.94 -7.31
N THR A 98 -1.02 -3.42 -8.30
CA THR A 98 -1.19 -2.77 -9.61
C THR A 98 -1.66 -1.32 -9.49
N SER A 99 -2.60 -1.04 -8.58
CA SER A 99 -3.11 0.32 -8.37
C SER A 99 -2.03 1.25 -7.82
N ALA A 100 -1.21 0.80 -6.86
CA ALA A 100 -0.10 1.60 -6.32
C ALA A 100 0.96 1.86 -7.38
N GLN A 101 1.30 0.87 -8.20
CA GLN A 101 2.25 1.02 -9.32
C GLN A 101 1.76 2.04 -10.36
N ALA A 102 0.47 2.01 -10.69
CA ALA A 102 -0.14 2.97 -11.59
C ALA A 102 -0.08 4.40 -11.03
N LEU A 103 -0.36 4.58 -9.73
CA LEU A 103 -0.22 5.88 -9.06
C LEU A 103 1.23 6.37 -9.04
N MET A 104 2.19 5.51 -8.75
CA MET A 104 3.62 5.86 -8.81
C MET A 104 4.03 6.31 -10.22
N SER A 105 3.53 5.61 -11.25
CA SER A 105 3.77 5.99 -12.65
C SER A 105 3.14 7.35 -12.98
N LEU A 106 1.97 7.66 -12.45
CA LEU A 106 1.31 8.96 -12.61
C LEU A 106 2.14 10.08 -11.96
N VAL A 107 2.57 9.90 -10.72
CA VAL A 107 3.39 10.90 -10.00
C VAL A 107 4.73 11.12 -10.70
N ALA A 108 5.37 10.04 -11.19
CA ALA A 108 6.61 10.15 -11.96
C ALA A 108 6.43 10.88 -13.30
N ALA A 109 5.27 10.70 -13.97
CA ALA A 109 4.94 11.37 -15.24
C ALA A 109 4.47 12.83 -15.05
N ARG A 110 4.09 13.22 -13.82
CA ARG A 110 3.54 14.53 -13.46
C ARG A 110 4.24 15.12 -12.23
N PRO A 111 5.55 15.45 -12.33
CA PRO A 111 6.33 15.96 -11.19
C PRO A 111 5.74 17.25 -10.60
N GLU A 112 4.98 18.02 -11.39
CA GLU A 112 4.28 19.22 -10.96
C GLU A 112 3.24 18.96 -9.86
N LEU A 113 2.75 17.74 -9.70
CA LEU A 113 1.83 17.36 -8.61
C LEU A 113 2.53 17.24 -7.26
N GLY A 114 3.86 17.05 -7.23
CA GLY A 114 4.64 16.79 -6.02
C GLY A 114 4.36 17.74 -4.87
N PRO A 115 4.56 19.07 -5.03
CA PRO A 115 4.34 20.02 -3.94
C PRO A 115 2.90 20.03 -3.41
N ALA A 116 1.92 19.88 -4.30
CA ALA A 116 0.51 19.83 -3.91
C ALA A 116 0.15 18.53 -3.18
N LEU A 117 0.78 17.40 -3.56
CA LEU A 117 0.62 16.12 -2.88
C LEU A 117 1.26 16.13 -1.49
N GLU A 118 2.47 16.67 -1.34
CA GLU A 118 3.12 16.83 -0.04
C GLU A 118 2.27 17.68 0.91
N HIS A 119 1.64 18.73 0.40
CA HIS A 119 0.73 19.53 1.19
C HIS A 119 -0.56 18.79 1.56
N ALA A 120 -1.13 18.03 0.63
CA ALA A 120 -2.41 17.32 0.81
C ALA A 120 -2.31 16.09 1.70
N THR A 121 -1.16 15.35 1.65
CA THR A 121 -0.96 14.12 2.42
C THR A 121 -0.23 14.34 3.74
N GLY A 122 0.39 15.53 3.94
CA GLY A 122 1.33 15.76 5.00
C GLY A 122 2.63 14.96 4.80
N ARG A 123 3.69 15.33 5.52
CA ARG A 123 4.97 14.60 5.49
C ARG A 123 4.88 13.17 6.04
N GLU A 124 3.78 12.86 6.72
CA GLU A 124 3.61 11.61 7.47
C GLU A 124 2.95 10.47 6.67
N ALA A 125 2.34 10.75 5.52
CA ALA A 125 1.71 9.72 4.67
C ALA A 125 2.70 9.03 3.72
N GLY A 126 3.93 8.84 4.17
CA GLY A 126 5.00 8.21 3.41
C GLY A 126 5.19 6.72 3.73
N LEU A 127 6.16 6.11 3.03
CA LEU A 127 6.55 4.71 3.26
C LEU A 127 6.94 4.45 4.73
N GLY A 128 7.49 5.44 5.44
CA GLY A 128 7.85 5.34 6.86
C GLY A 128 6.68 5.08 7.81
N ASP A 129 5.48 5.57 7.50
CA ASP A 129 4.27 5.22 8.28
C ASP A 129 3.86 3.78 8.06
N ILE A 130 3.90 3.33 6.80
CA ILE A 130 3.62 1.95 6.43
C ILE A 130 4.61 1.02 7.16
N GLU A 131 5.89 1.36 7.15
CA GLU A 131 6.95 0.61 7.87
C GLU A 131 6.65 0.48 9.37
N ARG A 132 6.23 1.58 10.02
CA ARG A 132 5.84 1.55 11.44
C ARG A 132 4.65 0.63 11.70
N HIS A 133 3.66 0.60 10.84
CA HIS A 133 2.51 -0.29 10.99
C HIS A 133 2.88 -1.77 10.81
N PHE A 134 3.78 -2.07 9.87
CA PHE A 134 4.30 -3.43 9.69
C PHE A 134 5.13 -3.87 10.91
N ALA A 135 6.00 -2.99 11.44
CA ALA A 135 6.76 -3.26 12.66
C ALA A 135 5.82 -3.47 13.86
N ALA A 136 4.81 -2.62 14.04
CA ALA A 136 3.83 -2.76 15.11
C ALA A 136 3.02 -4.08 15.01
N TYR A 137 2.70 -4.53 13.79
CA TYR A 137 2.09 -5.84 13.59
C TYR A 137 3.03 -6.96 14.06
N LEU A 138 4.29 -6.92 13.64
CA LEU A 138 5.28 -7.93 14.04
C LEU A 138 5.53 -7.92 15.56
N ASP A 139 5.53 -6.75 16.20
CA ASP A 139 5.64 -6.63 17.67
C ASP A 139 4.43 -7.26 18.38
N ALA A 140 3.23 -7.07 17.84
CA ALA A 140 2.05 -7.71 18.39
C ALA A 140 2.09 -9.25 18.24
N GLU A 141 2.53 -9.77 17.08
CA GLU A 141 2.72 -11.21 16.87
C GLU A 141 3.84 -11.81 17.76
N LYS A 142 4.89 -11.02 18.00
CA LYS A 142 5.96 -11.37 18.95
C LYS A 142 5.44 -11.44 20.38
N THR A 143 4.60 -10.50 20.80
CA THR A 143 3.93 -10.49 22.11
C THR A 143 3.03 -11.72 22.29
N LEU A 144 2.42 -12.19 21.22
CA LEU A 144 1.60 -13.43 21.21
C LEU A 144 2.43 -14.71 21.12
N GLY A 145 3.77 -14.61 21.07
CA GLY A 145 4.67 -15.75 20.96
C GLY A 145 4.67 -16.44 19.58
N ARG A 146 4.13 -15.79 18.56
CA ARG A 146 4.08 -16.33 17.19
C ARG A 146 5.32 -15.95 16.36
N ILE A 147 6.13 -15.07 16.88
CA ILE A 147 7.47 -14.69 16.40
C ILE A 147 8.45 -14.81 17.56
N GLY A 148 9.68 -15.22 17.29
CA GLY A 148 10.73 -15.38 18.30
C GLY A 148 11.03 -14.07 19.04
N PRO A 149 11.34 -14.15 20.34
CA PRO A 149 11.56 -12.96 21.18
C PRO A 149 12.79 -12.14 20.75
N GLY A 150 13.74 -12.73 20.01
CA GLY A 150 14.93 -12.07 19.47
C GLY A 150 14.72 -11.38 18.14
N ALA A 151 13.53 -11.48 17.50
CA ALA A 151 13.28 -10.87 16.20
C ALA A 151 13.36 -9.35 16.28
N ASP A 152 14.11 -8.73 15.37
CA ASP A 152 14.13 -7.29 15.15
C ASP A 152 13.02 -6.91 14.16
N THR A 153 11.86 -6.58 14.70
CA THR A 153 10.62 -6.33 13.98
C THR A 153 10.71 -5.12 13.06
N LEU A 154 11.47 -4.10 13.45
CA LEU A 154 11.67 -2.91 12.62
C LEU A 154 12.56 -3.23 11.41
N THR A 155 13.67 -3.93 11.62
CA THR A 155 14.55 -4.37 10.53
C THR A 155 13.83 -5.32 9.58
N LEU A 156 12.98 -6.23 10.08
CA LEU A 156 12.17 -7.11 9.25
C LEU A 156 11.18 -6.34 8.37
N ALA A 157 10.49 -5.33 8.94
CA ALA A 157 9.57 -4.48 8.20
C ALA A 157 10.30 -3.68 7.10
N TYR A 158 11.42 -3.02 7.42
CA TYR A 158 12.24 -2.30 6.44
C TYR A 158 12.76 -3.21 5.34
N THR A 159 13.24 -4.40 5.69
CA THR A 159 13.79 -5.34 4.71
C THR A 159 12.70 -5.82 3.75
N LEU A 160 11.51 -6.17 4.26
CA LEU A 160 10.39 -6.60 3.44
C LEU A 160 9.96 -5.51 2.47
N LEU A 161 9.65 -4.32 3.00
CA LEU A 161 9.11 -3.22 2.18
C LEU A 161 10.16 -2.68 1.22
N GLY A 162 11.42 -2.57 1.64
CA GLY A 162 12.53 -2.13 0.80
C GLY A 162 12.83 -3.09 -0.34
N ALA A 163 12.84 -4.41 -0.08
CA ALA A 163 13.05 -5.42 -1.11
C ALA A 163 11.93 -5.40 -2.16
N VAL A 164 10.65 -5.32 -1.71
CA VAL A 164 9.51 -5.28 -2.64
C VAL A 164 9.46 -3.96 -3.41
N HIS A 165 9.76 -2.83 -2.76
CA HIS A 165 9.88 -1.54 -3.44
C HIS A 165 10.94 -1.57 -4.54
N HIS A 166 12.12 -2.15 -4.26
CA HIS A 166 13.16 -2.33 -5.28
C HIS A 166 12.66 -3.18 -6.46
N LEU A 167 11.99 -4.30 -6.19
CA LEU A 167 11.44 -5.15 -7.24
C LEU A 167 10.44 -4.38 -8.12
N VAL A 168 9.52 -3.64 -7.53
CA VAL A 168 8.51 -2.87 -8.27
C VAL A 168 9.14 -1.80 -9.16
N ILE A 169 10.22 -1.15 -8.70
CA ILE A 169 10.92 -0.13 -9.50
C ILE A 169 11.69 -0.76 -10.66
N THR A 170 12.34 -1.91 -10.45
CA THR A 170 13.22 -2.54 -11.44
C THR A 170 12.46 -3.36 -12.48
N HIS A 171 11.28 -3.88 -12.16
CA HIS A 171 10.48 -4.74 -13.05
C HIS A 171 9.25 -4.02 -13.63
N ARG A 172 9.41 -2.78 -14.06
CA ARG A 172 8.33 -2.00 -14.68
C ARG A 172 7.87 -2.65 -15.97
N GLY A 173 6.60 -3.07 -16.02
CA GLY A 173 5.93 -3.44 -17.26
C GLY A 173 5.78 -4.93 -17.57
N ASP A 174 6.39 -5.82 -16.79
CA ASP A 174 6.12 -7.24 -16.91
C ASP A 174 4.92 -7.66 -16.06
N ALA A 175 4.21 -8.70 -16.51
CA ALA A 175 3.20 -9.42 -15.71
C ALA A 175 3.90 -10.15 -14.56
N PHE A 176 4.56 -9.37 -13.73
CA PHE A 176 5.38 -9.80 -12.61
C PHE A 176 4.44 -10.34 -11.55
N GLY A 177 4.55 -11.61 -11.26
CA GLY A 177 3.77 -12.26 -10.22
C GLY A 177 4.12 -11.71 -8.84
N LEU A 178 3.77 -10.43 -8.59
CA LEU A 178 4.13 -9.69 -7.37
C LEU A 178 3.86 -10.53 -6.13
N ARG A 179 2.66 -11.12 -6.01
CA ARG A 179 2.32 -11.98 -4.88
C ARG A 179 3.34 -13.12 -4.69
N GLN A 180 3.69 -13.82 -5.76
CA GLN A 180 4.64 -14.93 -5.70
C GLN A 180 6.04 -14.47 -5.24
N GLN A 181 6.48 -13.29 -5.66
CA GLN A 181 7.76 -12.74 -5.23
C GLN A 181 7.71 -12.26 -3.78
N VAL A 182 6.61 -11.63 -3.38
CA VAL A 182 6.39 -11.25 -1.97
C VAL A 182 6.37 -12.49 -1.08
N ASP A 183 5.67 -13.56 -1.48
CA ASP A 183 5.66 -14.83 -0.74
C ASP A 183 7.08 -15.39 -0.54
N LYS A 184 7.93 -15.35 -1.58
CA LYS A 184 9.33 -15.80 -1.47
C LYS A 184 10.15 -14.93 -0.52
N ILE A 185 9.98 -13.60 -0.57
CA ILE A 185 10.68 -12.68 0.33
C ILE A 185 10.22 -12.90 1.76
N VAL A 186 8.92 -12.99 2.00
CA VAL A 186 8.36 -13.26 3.33
C VAL A 186 8.84 -14.60 3.87
N ALA A 187 8.87 -15.64 3.04
CA ALA A 187 9.40 -16.96 3.43
C ALA A 187 10.89 -16.90 3.80
N ALA A 188 11.70 -16.14 3.05
CA ALA A 188 13.10 -15.97 3.36
C ALA A 188 13.32 -15.19 4.68
N LEU A 189 12.46 -14.21 4.99
CA LEU A 189 12.50 -13.44 6.24
C LEU A 189 11.97 -14.23 7.42
N SER A 190 11.16 -15.29 7.22
CA SER A 190 10.59 -16.10 8.31
C SER A 190 11.69 -16.76 9.15
N ALA A 191 12.82 -17.12 8.57
CA ALA A 191 13.98 -17.62 9.31
C ALA A 191 14.51 -16.61 10.34
N GLY A 192 14.43 -15.32 10.04
CA GLY A 192 14.77 -14.25 11.00
C GLY A 192 13.69 -14.02 12.07
N MET A 193 12.45 -14.41 11.78
CA MET A 193 11.35 -14.35 12.74
C MET A 193 11.46 -15.46 13.81
N ASP A 194 12.03 -16.61 13.45
CA ASP A 194 12.19 -17.77 14.33
C ASP A 194 13.49 -17.72 15.14
N ALA A 195 14.47 -16.92 14.78
CA ALA A 195 15.83 -16.85 15.31
C ALA A 195 15.95 -16.52 16.83
N GLY A 196 14.84 -16.41 17.55
CA GLY A 196 14.81 -16.19 19.00
C GLY A 196 14.26 -17.35 19.82
N ALA A 197 13.85 -18.44 19.19
CA ALA A 197 13.53 -19.68 19.89
C ALA A 197 14.86 -20.40 20.21
N ALA A 198 15.53 -20.03 21.30
CA ALA A 198 16.64 -20.83 21.81
C ALA A 198 16.13 -22.26 22.02
N PRO A 199 16.87 -23.30 21.57
CA PRO A 199 16.51 -24.66 21.94
C PRO A 199 16.50 -24.74 23.48
N ALA A 200 15.40 -25.24 24.02
CA ALA A 200 15.32 -25.54 25.44
C ALA A 200 16.53 -26.39 25.77
N THR A 201 17.49 -25.79 26.45
CA THR A 201 18.71 -26.51 26.93
C THR A 201 18.21 -27.55 27.89
N GLY A 202 18.16 -28.81 27.45
CA GLY A 202 17.89 -29.94 28.29
C GLY A 202 18.93 -29.92 29.42
N ALA A 203 18.48 -29.75 30.65
CA ALA A 203 19.31 -29.89 31.83
C ALA A 203 19.97 -31.27 31.78
N PRO A 204 21.29 -31.39 31.95
CA PRO A 204 21.89 -32.67 32.16
C PRO A 204 21.45 -33.16 33.55
N GLY A 205 20.65 -34.23 33.54
CA GLY A 205 20.30 -34.93 34.76
C GLY A 205 21.57 -35.36 35.49
N GLY A 206 21.81 -34.72 36.59
CA GLY A 206 22.76 -35.24 37.57
C GLY A 206 22.19 -36.53 38.16
N SER A 207 22.95 -37.56 38.11
CA SER A 207 22.77 -38.79 38.88
C SER A 207 24.06 -39.12 39.66
N PRO A 208 23.91 -39.88 40.71
CA PRO A 208 24.43 -39.67 42.09
C PRO A 208 25.87 -40.02 42.29
#